data_c471772e2083d0a2a19af59b9c50435b
#
_entry.id   c471772e2083d0a2a19af59b9c50435b
#
_cell.length_a   1.000
_cell.length_b   1.000
_cell.length_c   1.000
_cell.angle_alpha   90.00
_cell.angle_beta   90.00
_cell.angle_gamma   90.00
#
_symmetry.space_group_name_H-M   'P 1'
#
loop_
_entity.id
_entity.type
_entity.pdbx_description
1 polymer ?
#
loop_
_entity_poly.entity_id
_entity_poly.type
_entity_poly.pdbx_seq_one_letter_code
_entity_poly.pdbx_strand_id
1 'polypeptide(L)'
;SRIVYGKKHMNTDYRTDSPEILLDFLSYHETIKAHSQRTVDEYYLDLRNFFRYLKWSRDPALQEQPMDAVDIRDVDLPFVGAVTLSEVYAYMAYLSRDRVLHPNSDRSAKGLSPASRARKLATIRSFYGYLCNKVHKLDHNPVKDIDAPKLKKTLPRYLTLDESISLLESVDGPNRERDLCILTLFLNCGLRISELIGLNLADIHDDALRVLGKGDKVRIVYLNQACQDTLADYLAVRRPITGPDRDALFLSGRNQRISRSMVNTLVKKRLSQAGLD
;
A
#
# COMPACT_ATOMS: atom_id res chain seq x y z
N SER A 1 10.94 3.08 -20.46
CA SER A 1 11.87 2.63 -19.41
C SER A 1 11.10 2.48 -18.09
N ARG A 2 10.87 1.22 -17.71
CA ARG A 2 10.17 0.86 -16.46
C ARG A 2 11.12 1.04 -15.29
N ILE A 3 10.81 1.95 -14.39
CA ILE A 3 11.49 2.06 -13.10
C ILE A 3 10.98 0.94 -12.22
N VAL A 4 11.82 -0.08 -12.02
CA VAL A 4 11.51 -1.24 -11.16
C VAL A 4 11.80 -0.83 -9.72
N TYR A 5 10.78 -0.37 -9.01
CA TYR A 5 10.84 -0.29 -7.54
C TYR A 5 10.70 -1.71 -6.98
N GLY A 6 11.70 -2.14 -6.20
CA GLY A 6 11.79 -3.49 -5.64
C GLY A 6 10.68 -3.89 -4.67
N LYS A 7 9.56 -4.24 -5.20
CA LYS A 7 8.62 -5.30 -4.80
C LYS A 7 8.31 -6.02 -6.09
N LYS A 8 8.22 -7.35 -6.07
CA LYS A 8 7.51 -8.07 -7.11
C LYS A 8 6.19 -7.34 -7.33
N HIS A 9 6.15 -6.38 -8.26
CA HIS A 9 4.90 -6.05 -8.90
C HIS A 9 4.44 -7.39 -9.40
N MET A 10 3.32 -7.86 -8.89
CA MET A 10 2.63 -8.95 -9.51
C MET A 10 2.43 -8.45 -10.93
N ASN A 11 3.23 -8.99 -11.85
CA ASN A 11 3.01 -8.82 -13.28
C ASN A 11 1.80 -9.69 -13.60
N THR A 12 0.69 -9.39 -12.93
CA THR A 12 -0.59 -10.04 -13.14
C THR A 12 -1.11 -9.40 -14.41
N ASP A 13 -0.99 -10.12 -15.49
CA ASP A 13 -1.75 -9.77 -16.67
C ASP A 13 -3.23 -9.97 -16.30
N TYR A 14 -3.89 -8.90 -15.89
CA TYR A 14 -5.32 -8.90 -15.52
C TYR A 14 -6.21 -9.48 -16.62
N ARG A 15 -5.73 -9.48 -17.87
CA ARG A 15 -6.45 -10.00 -19.03
C ARG A 15 -6.60 -11.51 -19.00
N THR A 16 -5.73 -12.23 -18.30
CA THR A 16 -5.72 -13.70 -18.31
C THR A 16 -6.76 -14.33 -17.40
N ASP A 17 -7.11 -13.67 -16.28
CA ASP A 17 -8.01 -14.22 -15.26
C ASP A 17 -9.18 -13.30 -14.89
N SER A 18 -9.35 -12.19 -15.60
CA SER A 18 -10.43 -11.23 -15.33
C SER A 18 -11.56 -11.34 -16.35
N PRO A 19 -12.81 -11.22 -15.88
CA PRO A 19 -13.96 -11.05 -16.77
C PRO A 19 -13.93 -9.66 -17.45
N GLU A 20 -14.57 -9.54 -18.62
CA GLU A 20 -14.63 -8.30 -19.39
C GLU A 20 -15.15 -7.12 -18.56
N ILE A 21 -16.18 -7.33 -17.76
CA ILE A 21 -16.78 -6.31 -16.92
C ILE A 21 -15.80 -5.73 -15.90
N LEU A 22 -14.86 -6.53 -15.41
CA LEU A 22 -13.78 -6.08 -14.53
C LEU A 22 -12.71 -5.33 -15.31
N LEU A 23 -12.32 -5.83 -16.46
CA LEU A 23 -11.33 -5.16 -17.33
C LEU A 23 -11.78 -3.76 -17.75
N ASP A 24 -13.06 -3.59 -18.11
CA ASP A 24 -13.66 -2.29 -18.43
C ASP A 24 -13.55 -1.30 -17.26
N PHE A 25 -13.87 -1.77 -16.06
CA PHE A 25 -13.76 -0.95 -14.84
C PHE A 25 -12.32 -0.55 -14.53
N LEU A 26 -11.38 -1.48 -14.63
CA LEU A 26 -9.95 -1.22 -14.38
C LEU A 26 -9.39 -0.24 -15.43
N SER A 27 -9.74 -0.44 -16.70
CA SER A 27 -9.35 0.45 -17.80
C SER A 27 -9.89 1.88 -17.61
N TYR A 28 -11.13 2.02 -17.18
CA TYR A 28 -11.71 3.33 -16.84
C TYR A 28 -10.90 4.04 -15.74
N HIS A 29 -10.51 3.32 -14.70
CA HIS A 29 -9.73 3.92 -13.59
C HIS A 29 -8.29 4.22 -13.98
N GLU A 30 -7.69 3.42 -14.85
CA GLU A 30 -6.35 3.64 -15.35
C GLU A 30 -6.29 4.81 -16.33
N THR A 31 -7.17 4.82 -17.35
CA THR A 31 -7.06 5.73 -18.49
C THR A 31 -7.84 7.03 -18.31
N ILE A 32 -9.03 7.00 -17.72
CA ILE A 32 -9.91 8.18 -17.57
C ILE A 32 -9.68 8.86 -16.22
N LYS A 33 -9.57 8.09 -15.14
CA LYS A 33 -9.32 8.62 -13.80
C LYS A 33 -7.83 8.83 -13.51
N ALA A 34 -6.96 8.33 -14.34
CA ALA A 34 -5.50 8.40 -14.18
C ALA A 34 -5.03 7.97 -12.77
N HIS A 35 -5.67 6.94 -12.24
CA HIS A 35 -5.26 6.38 -10.95
C HIS A 35 -3.89 5.72 -11.09
N SER A 36 -3.12 5.70 -9.99
CA SER A 36 -1.85 5.01 -9.97
C SER A 36 -2.02 3.52 -10.23
N GLN A 37 -1.03 2.88 -10.85
CA GLN A 37 -1.02 1.43 -11.08
C GLN A 37 -1.33 0.65 -9.80
N ARG A 38 -0.79 1.08 -8.67
CA ARG A 38 -1.07 0.47 -7.37
C ARG A 38 -2.56 0.49 -7.01
N THR A 39 -3.27 1.59 -7.29
CA THR A 39 -4.71 1.69 -7.03
C THR A 39 -5.50 0.73 -7.91
N VAL A 40 -5.12 0.63 -9.18
CA VAL A 40 -5.72 -0.31 -10.14
C VAL A 40 -5.47 -1.76 -9.70
N ASP A 41 -4.24 -2.08 -9.27
CA ASP A 41 -3.89 -3.41 -8.74
C ASP A 41 -4.73 -3.76 -7.49
N GLU A 42 -4.92 -2.82 -6.59
CA GLU A 42 -5.74 -3.02 -5.39
C GLU A 42 -7.21 -3.24 -5.74
N TYR A 43 -7.75 -2.51 -6.71
CA TYR A 43 -9.12 -2.71 -7.23
C TYR A 43 -9.29 -4.10 -7.84
N TYR A 44 -8.34 -4.51 -8.67
CA TYR A 44 -8.35 -5.87 -9.23
C TYR A 44 -8.37 -6.94 -8.16
N LEU A 45 -7.45 -6.87 -7.19
CA LEU A 45 -7.36 -7.87 -6.11
C LEU A 45 -8.62 -7.92 -5.25
N ASP A 46 -9.21 -6.76 -4.95
CA ASP A 46 -10.42 -6.67 -4.14
C ASP A 46 -11.63 -7.26 -4.86
N LEU A 47 -11.84 -6.91 -6.14
CA LEU A 47 -12.97 -7.39 -6.93
C LEU A 47 -12.82 -8.86 -7.31
N ARG A 48 -11.60 -9.32 -7.65
CA ARG A 48 -11.34 -10.75 -7.85
C ARG A 48 -11.73 -11.57 -6.65
N ASN A 49 -11.35 -11.12 -5.45
CA ASN A 49 -11.69 -11.79 -4.21
C ASN A 49 -13.20 -11.79 -3.95
N PHE A 50 -13.87 -10.68 -4.22
CA PHE A 50 -15.32 -10.56 -4.09
C PHE A 50 -16.07 -11.49 -5.05
N PHE A 51 -15.70 -11.53 -6.31
CA PHE A 51 -16.33 -12.40 -7.31
C PHE A 51 -16.06 -13.89 -7.03
N ARG A 52 -14.87 -14.25 -6.58
CA ARG A 52 -14.55 -15.61 -6.12
C ARG A 52 -15.44 -16.04 -4.96
N TYR A 53 -15.60 -15.16 -3.97
CA TYR A 53 -16.47 -15.42 -2.84
C TYR A 53 -17.93 -15.61 -3.27
N LEU A 54 -18.47 -14.76 -4.12
CA LEU A 54 -19.83 -14.87 -4.61
C LEU A 54 -20.08 -16.19 -5.35
N LYS A 55 -19.19 -16.57 -6.27
CA LYS A 55 -19.29 -17.85 -6.98
C LYS A 55 -19.20 -19.02 -6.02
N TRP A 56 -18.20 -19.00 -5.15
CA TRP A 56 -17.96 -20.04 -4.17
C TRP A 56 -19.11 -20.21 -3.20
N SER A 57 -19.73 -19.13 -2.74
CA SER A 57 -20.85 -19.17 -1.80
C SER A 57 -22.16 -19.61 -2.45
N ARG A 58 -22.35 -19.35 -3.75
CA ARG A 58 -23.58 -19.71 -4.49
C ARG A 58 -23.59 -21.16 -4.99
N ASP A 59 -22.43 -21.76 -5.20
CA ASP A 59 -22.30 -23.09 -5.79
C ASP A 59 -21.60 -24.06 -4.82
N PRO A 60 -22.37 -25.03 -4.24
CA PRO A 60 -21.80 -26.05 -3.37
C PRO A 60 -20.65 -26.86 -3.99
N ALA A 61 -20.67 -27.08 -5.30
CA ALA A 61 -19.62 -27.83 -5.98
C ALA A 61 -18.28 -27.07 -5.97
N LEU A 62 -18.31 -25.75 -5.95
CA LEU A 62 -17.10 -24.93 -5.84
C LEU A 62 -16.53 -24.90 -4.42
N GLN A 63 -17.33 -25.28 -3.41
CA GLN A 63 -16.87 -25.31 -2.01
C GLN A 63 -15.94 -26.49 -1.72
N GLU A 64 -15.84 -27.47 -2.62
CA GLU A 64 -14.87 -28.56 -2.53
C GLU A 64 -13.44 -28.13 -2.84
N GLN A 65 -13.26 -26.95 -3.44
CA GLN A 65 -11.94 -26.36 -3.76
C GLN A 65 -11.68 -25.08 -2.95
N PRO A 66 -10.41 -24.69 -2.80
CA PRO A 66 -10.08 -23.41 -2.18
C PRO A 66 -10.72 -22.24 -2.94
N MET A 67 -11.32 -21.30 -2.22
CA MET A 67 -11.96 -20.11 -2.83
C MET A 67 -11.00 -19.34 -3.77
N ASP A 68 -9.70 -19.30 -3.43
CA ASP A 68 -8.69 -18.63 -4.24
C ASP A 68 -8.42 -19.29 -5.60
N ALA A 69 -8.87 -20.53 -5.80
CA ALA A 69 -8.77 -21.26 -7.07
C ALA A 69 -9.98 -21.08 -7.98
N VAL A 70 -11.05 -20.42 -7.51
CA VAL A 70 -12.28 -20.22 -8.27
C VAL A 70 -12.02 -19.32 -9.47
N ASP A 71 -12.35 -19.80 -10.68
CA ASP A 71 -12.29 -19.02 -11.91
C ASP A 71 -13.42 -17.98 -11.96
N ILE A 72 -13.08 -16.75 -12.35
CA ILE A 72 -14.02 -15.62 -12.43
C ILE A 72 -14.21 -15.09 -13.85
N ARG A 73 -13.57 -15.68 -14.86
CA ARG A 73 -13.60 -15.17 -16.24
C ARG A 73 -14.99 -15.12 -16.86
N ASP A 74 -15.91 -15.94 -16.37
CA ASP A 74 -17.31 -16.02 -16.78
C ASP A 74 -18.25 -15.08 -16.02
N VAL A 75 -17.75 -14.29 -15.08
CA VAL A 75 -18.55 -13.28 -14.37
C VAL A 75 -19.00 -12.20 -15.34
N ASP A 76 -20.30 -12.04 -15.49
CA ASP A 76 -20.93 -11.14 -16.44
C ASP A 76 -21.87 -10.13 -15.75
N LEU A 77 -22.50 -9.28 -16.55
CA LEU A 77 -23.43 -8.27 -16.04
C LEU A 77 -24.64 -8.87 -15.32
N PRO A 78 -25.32 -9.93 -15.82
CA PRO A 78 -26.35 -10.64 -15.07
C PRO A 78 -25.89 -11.15 -13.72
N PHE A 79 -24.68 -11.74 -13.64
CA PHE A 79 -24.11 -12.24 -12.40
C PHE A 79 -23.94 -11.14 -11.34
N VAL A 80 -23.32 -10.00 -11.70
CA VAL A 80 -23.11 -8.90 -10.77
C VAL A 80 -24.40 -8.12 -10.49
N GLY A 81 -25.32 -8.07 -11.42
CA GLY A 81 -26.64 -7.45 -11.26
C GLY A 81 -27.56 -8.22 -10.31
N ALA A 82 -27.35 -9.52 -10.17
CA ALA A 82 -28.12 -10.37 -9.26
C ALA A 82 -27.60 -10.34 -7.81
N VAL A 83 -26.52 -9.62 -7.51
CA VAL A 83 -25.97 -9.51 -6.16
C VAL A 83 -26.93 -8.80 -5.24
N THR A 84 -27.18 -9.41 -4.08
CA THR A 84 -28.06 -8.88 -3.05
C THR A 84 -27.29 -8.22 -1.91
N LEU A 85 -27.96 -7.34 -1.16
CA LEU A 85 -27.41 -6.75 0.05
C LEU A 85 -26.98 -7.82 1.07
N SER A 86 -27.79 -8.90 1.20
CA SER A 86 -27.47 -10.02 2.09
C SER A 86 -26.15 -10.71 1.73
N GLU A 87 -25.86 -10.89 0.44
CA GLU A 87 -24.59 -11.47 -0.02
C GLU A 87 -23.41 -10.57 0.30
N VAL A 88 -23.59 -9.25 0.18
CA VAL A 88 -22.52 -8.31 0.56
C VAL A 88 -22.28 -8.34 2.07
N TYR A 89 -23.31 -8.39 2.89
CA TYR A 89 -23.16 -8.58 4.33
C TYR A 89 -22.48 -9.91 4.68
N ALA A 90 -22.85 -11.00 4.02
CA ALA A 90 -22.21 -12.31 4.19
C ALA A 90 -20.71 -12.25 3.82
N TYR A 91 -20.37 -11.58 2.72
CA TYR A 91 -18.97 -11.35 2.35
C TYR A 91 -18.22 -10.53 3.40
N MET A 92 -18.81 -9.46 3.92
CA MET A 92 -18.19 -8.65 4.99
C MET A 92 -18.00 -9.46 6.28
N ALA A 93 -18.93 -10.35 6.61
CA ALA A 93 -18.81 -11.28 7.74
C ALA A 93 -17.67 -12.29 7.52
N TYR A 94 -17.56 -12.86 6.32
CA TYR A 94 -16.45 -13.72 5.92
C TYR A 94 -15.11 -13.02 6.07
N LEU A 95 -14.97 -11.81 5.56
CA LEU A 95 -13.76 -11.01 5.70
C LEU A 95 -13.39 -10.72 7.15
N SER A 96 -14.40 -10.60 8.02
CA SER A 96 -14.20 -10.30 9.44
C SER A 96 -13.71 -11.49 10.27
N ARG A 97 -14.13 -12.72 9.93
CA ARG A 97 -13.98 -13.89 10.78
C ARG A 97 -13.19 -15.03 10.16
N ASP A 98 -13.46 -15.31 8.89
CA ASP A 98 -13.09 -16.59 8.29
C ASP A 98 -11.90 -16.47 7.32
N ARG A 99 -11.64 -15.27 6.78
CA ARG A 99 -10.55 -15.08 5.84
C ARG A 99 -9.21 -15.34 6.50
N VAL A 100 -8.48 -16.32 5.98
CA VAL A 100 -7.11 -16.61 6.40
C VAL A 100 -6.15 -15.55 5.89
N LEU A 101 -5.35 -14.99 6.79
CA LEU A 101 -4.28 -14.04 6.48
C LEU A 101 -2.96 -14.81 6.40
N HIS A 102 -2.19 -14.52 5.36
CA HIS A 102 -0.87 -15.15 5.17
C HIS A 102 -0.89 -16.69 5.25
N PRO A 103 -1.63 -17.40 4.37
CA PRO A 103 -1.82 -18.85 4.43
C PRO A 103 -0.51 -19.66 4.39
N ASN A 104 0.58 -19.05 3.89
CA ASN A 104 1.90 -19.68 3.79
C ASN A 104 2.88 -19.24 4.91
N SER A 105 2.37 -18.75 6.04
CA SER A 105 3.15 -18.24 7.16
C SER A 105 2.72 -18.93 8.44
N ASP A 106 3.69 -19.25 9.32
CA ASP A 106 3.43 -19.76 10.67
C ASP A 106 2.61 -18.81 11.56
N ARG A 107 2.39 -17.58 11.09
CA ARG A 107 1.57 -16.54 11.72
C ARG A 107 0.22 -16.39 11.04
N SER A 108 -0.41 -17.48 10.64
CA SER A 108 -1.76 -17.41 10.07
C SER A 108 -2.74 -16.88 11.11
N ALA A 109 -3.31 -15.70 10.84
CA ALA A 109 -4.40 -15.12 11.61
C ALA A 109 -5.66 -15.12 10.75
N LYS A 110 -6.82 -15.17 11.38
CA LYS A 110 -8.11 -15.06 10.70
C LYS A 110 -8.70 -13.67 10.88
N GLY A 111 -9.39 -13.22 9.88
CA GLY A 111 -10.15 -11.97 9.90
C GLY A 111 -9.33 -10.71 9.58
N LEU A 112 -9.88 -9.87 8.72
CA LEU A 112 -9.32 -8.58 8.36
C LEU A 112 -9.69 -7.50 9.37
N SER A 113 -8.80 -6.51 9.54
CA SER A 113 -9.07 -5.32 10.34
C SER A 113 -10.28 -4.54 9.80
N PRO A 114 -10.97 -3.74 10.64
CA PRO A 114 -12.05 -2.86 10.18
C PRO A 114 -11.62 -1.92 9.05
N ALA A 115 -10.39 -1.38 9.09
CA ALA A 115 -9.86 -0.51 8.04
C ALA A 115 -9.70 -1.24 6.70
N SER A 116 -9.18 -2.47 6.71
CA SER A 116 -9.04 -3.29 5.51
C SER A 116 -10.40 -3.67 4.92
N ARG A 117 -11.39 -3.98 5.76
CA ARG A 117 -12.76 -4.28 5.33
C ARG A 117 -13.44 -3.04 4.73
N ALA A 118 -13.29 -1.87 5.36
CA ALA A 118 -13.82 -0.60 4.84
C ALA A 118 -13.24 -0.27 3.47
N ARG A 119 -11.93 -0.48 3.26
CA ARG A 119 -11.27 -0.28 1.96
C ARG A 119 -11.86 -1.20 0.88
N LYS A 120 -12.04 -2.48 1.18
CA LYS A 120 -12.64 -3.44 0.24
C LYS A 120 -14.08 -3.09 -0.11
N LEU A 121 -14.86 -2.67 0.87
CA LEU A 121 -16.22 -2.17 0.63
C LEU A 121 -16.21 -0.92 -0.27
N ALA A 122 -15.27 -0.01 -0.07
CA ALA A 122 -15.12 1.17 -0.92
C ALA A 122 -14.83 0.80 -2.38
N THR A 123 -14.01 -0.24 -2.62
CA THR A 123 -13.77 -0.78 -3.97
C THR A 123 -15.06 -1.31 -4.59
N ILE A 124 -15.84 -2.11 -3.85
CA ILE A 124 -17.12 -2.65 -4.32
C ILE A 124 -18.10 -1.51 -4.64
N ARG A 125 -18.18 -0.50 -3.79
CA ARG A 125 -18.99 0.71 -4.05
C ARG A 125 -18.54 1.45 -5.31
N SER A 126 -17.25 1.60 -5.53
CA SER A 126 -16.70 2.22 -6.74
C SER A 126 -17.10 1.44 -7.99
N PHE A 127 -17.05 0.09 -7.94
CA PHE A 127 -17.44 -0.77 -9.04
C PHE A 127 -18.93 -0.64 -9.39
N TYR A 128 -19.82 -0.75 -8.42
CA TYR A 128 -21.26 -0.57 -8.66
C TYR A 128 -21.62 0.86 -9.03
N GLY A 129 -20.94 1.85 -8.45
CA GLY A 129 -21.08 3.26 -8.85
C GLY A 129 -20.69 3.49 -10.31
N TYR A 130 -19.64 2.81 -10.80
CA TYR A 130 -19.28 2.83 -12.22
C TYR A 130 -20.38 2.21 -13.09
N LEU A 131 -20.87 1.02 -12.74
CA LEU A 131 -21.92 0.35 -13.52
C LEU A 131 -23.26 1.11 -13.57
N CYS A 132 -23.66 1.71 -12.46
CA CYS A 132 -24.93 2.44 -12.36
C CYS A 132 -24.84 3.87 -12.90
N ASN A 133 -23.78 4.62 -12.55
CA ASN A 133 -23.75 6.07 -12.72
C ASN A 133 -22.84 6.54 -13.87
N LYS A 134 -21.97 5.69 -14.39
CA LYS A 134 -21.03 6.05 -15.48
C LYS A 134 -21.40 5.40 -16.80
N VAL A 135 -21.57 4.09 -16.79
CA VAL A 135 -21.89 3.32 -18.02
C VAL A 135 -23.37 2.94 -18.09
N HIS A 136 -24.15 3.20 -17.05
CA HIS A 136 -25.60 2.95 -17.00
C HIS A 136 -26.00 1.52 -17.43
N LYS A 137 -25.20 0.55 -17.03
CA LYS A 137 -25.44 -0.89 -17.31
C LYS A 137 -26.32 -1.55 -16.24
N LEU A 138 -26.45 -0.95 -15.06
CA LEU A 138 -27.31 -1.41 -13.97
C LEU A 138 -28.17 -0.29 -13.44
N ASP A 139 -29.45 -0.60 -13.14
CA ASP A 139 -30.42 0.34 -12.53
C ASP A 139 -30.40 0.28 -11.00
N HIS A 140 -29.93 -0.83 -10.44
CA HIS A 140 -29.89 -1.06 -8.99
C HIS A 140 -28.45 -1.21 -8.48
N ASN A 141 -28.17 -0.52 -7.38
CA ASN A 141 -26.89 -0.60 -6.69
C ASN A 141 -27.06 -1.34 -5.34
N PRO A 142 -26.64 -2.60 -5.20
CA PRO A 142 -26.84 -3.41 -4.00
C PRO A 142 -26.06 -2.93 -2.78
N VAL A 143 -25.10 -2.01 -2.97
CA VAL A 143 -24.22 -1.50 -1.89
C VAL A 143 -24.48 -0.02 -1.58
N LYS A 144 -25.54 0.57 -2.14
CA LYS A 144 -25.84 2.00 -1.97
C LYS A 144 -26.01 2.37 -0.49
N ASP A 145 -26.76 1.56 0.24
CA ASP A 145 -27.20 1.86 1.61
C ASP A 145 -26.42 1.06 2.68
N ILE A 146 -25.36 0.37 2.31
CA ILE A 146 -24.55 -0.39 3.25
C ILE A 146 -23.66 0.54 4.08
N ASP A 147 -23.66 0.38 5.41
CA ASP A 147 -22.78 1.11 6.29
C ASP A 147 -21.33 0.61 6.20
N ALA A 148 -20.39 1.54 6.19
CA ALA A 148 -18.98 1.19 6.31
C ALA A 148 -18.66 0.72 7.73
N PRO A 149 -17.72 -0.25 7.89
CA PRO A 149 -17.25 -0.64 9.21
C PRO A 149 -16.78 0.58 10.02
N LYS A 150 -17.23 0.69 11.26
CA LYS A 150 -16.80 1.77 12.16
C LYS A 150 -15.30 1.64 12.42
N LEU A 151 -14.57 2.69 12.11
CA LEU A 151 -13.14 2.77 12.40
C LEU A 151 -12.96 3.45 13.77
N LYS A 152 -12.20 2.81 14.65
CA LYS A 152 -11.74 3.50 15.86
C LYS A 152 -10.78 4.60 15.40
N LYS A 153 -11.14 5.86 15.64
CA LYS A 153 -10.23 6.98 15.49
C LYS A 153 -9.19 6.89 16.62
N THR A 154 -8.03 6.38 16.31
CA THR A 154 -6.87 6.52 17.18
C THR A 154 -6.26 7.88 16.90
N LEU A 155 -6.06 8.69 17.96
CA LEU A 155 -5.29 9.93 17.83
C LEU A 155 -3.88 9.54 17.41
N PRO A 156 -3.29 10.24 16.42
CA PRO A 156 -1.89 10.06 16.10
C PRO A 156 -1.04 10.31 17.36
N ARG A 157 -0.15 9.39 17.68
CA ARG A 157 0.85 9.61 18.73
C ARG A 157 2.01 10.39 18.09
N TYR A 158 2.34 11.50 18.68
CA TYR A 158 3.50 12.32 18.32
C TYR A 158 4.56 12.14 19.37
N LEU A 159 5.83 12.13 18.95
CA LEU A 159 6.95 12.19 19.87
C LEU A 159 7.10 13.61 20.41
N THR A 160 7.36 13.74 21.71
CA THR A 160 7.81 14.99 22.28
C THR A 160 9.23 15.32 21.82
N LEU A 161 9.71 16.53 22.12
CA LEU A 161 11.09 16.91 21.81
C LEU A 161 12.08 15.99 22.53
N ASP A 162 11.87 15.73 23.82
CA ASP A 162 12.75 14.86 24.62
C ASP A 162 12.74 13.41 24.11
N GLU A 163 11.57 12.88 23.75
CA GLU A 163 11.46 11.55 23.13
C GLU A 163 12.19 11.50 21.77
N SER A 164 12.10 12.57 20.99
CA SER A 164 12.81 12.67 19.70
C SER A 164 14.32 12.70 19.88
N ILE A 165 14.82 13.45 20.86
CA ILE A 165 16.24 13.48 21.22
C ILE A 165 16.70 12.10 21.68
N SER A 166 15.97 11.48 22.61
CA SER A 166 16.28 10.13 23.12
C SER A 166 16.31 9.08 21.99
N LEU A 167 15.38 9.17 21.04
CA LEU A 167 15.35 8.31 19.89
C LEU A 167 16.63 8.45 19.05
N LEU A 168 17.04 9.67 18.73
CA LEU A 168 18.22 9.93 17.90
C LEU A 168 19.52 9.51 18.64
N GLU A 169 19.63 9.76 19.93
CA GLU A 169 20.79 9.37 20.75
C GLU A 169 20.92 7.86 20.90
N SER A 170 19.82 7.11 20.83
CA SER A 170 19.81 5.65 20.95
C SER A 170 20.27 4.92 19.68
N VAL A 171 20.49 5.63 18.57
CA VAL A 171 20.85 5.00 17.29
C VAL A 171 22.29 4.55 17.31
N ASP A 172 22.50 3.23 17.10
CA ASP A 172 23.81 2.56 17.13
C ASP A 172 23.96 1.52 15.98
N GLY A 173 25.11 0.86 15.97
CA GLY A 173 25.39 -0.28 15.09
C GLY A 173 25.87 0.10 13.69
N PRO A 174 26.03 -0.90 12.80
CA PRO A 174 26.75 -0.73 11.53
C PRO A 174 26.05 0.17 10.49
N ASN A 175 24.77 0.48 10.68
CA ASN A 175 24.01 1.36 9.80
C ASN A 175 23.63 2.68 10.53
N ARG A 176 24.38 3.04 11.56
CA ARG A 176 24.08 4.18 12.44
C ARG A 176 23.88 5.48 11.63
N GLU A 177 24.80 5.83 10.77
CA GLU A 177 24.77 7.10 10.02
C GLU A 177 23.53 7.16 9.09
N ARG A 178 23.21 6.06 8.42
CA ARG A 178 22.01 5.95 7.58
C ARG A 178 20.73 6.09 8.41
N ASP A 179 20.64 5.31 9.48
CA ASP A 179 19.44 5.26 10.31
C ASP A 179 19.19 6.59 11.01
N LEU A 180 20.27 7.21 11.51
CA LEU A 180 20.23 8.54 12.12
C LEU A 180 19.78 9.62 11.11
N CYS A 181 20.31 9.60 9.89
CA CYS A 181 19.91 10.52 8.84
C CYS A 181 18.41 10.34 8.48
N ILE A 182 17.96 9.11 8.31
CA ILE A 182 16.55 8.82 7.99
C ILE A 182 15.63 9.35 9.09
N LEU A 183 15.92 9.06 10.35
CA LEU A 183 15.10 9.51 11.49
C LEU A 183 15.11 11.03 11.64
N THR A 184 16.28 11.67 11.48
CA THR A 184 16.41 13.13 11.53
C THR A 184 15.60 13.81 10.44
N LEU A 185 15.62 13.30 9.22
CA LEU A 185 14.81 13.80 8.11
C LEU A 185 13.31 13.61 8.37
N PHE A 186 12.87 12.46 8.92
CA PHE A 186 11.46 12.28 9.28
C PHE A 186 10.99 13.28 10.34
N LEU A 187 11.79 13.48 11.38
CA LEU A 187 11.43 14.36 12.49
C LEU A 187 11.41 15.85 12.10
N ASN A 188 12.30 16.27 11.21
CA ASN A 188 12.46 17.69 10.88
C ASN A 188 11.78 18.11 9.58
N CYS A 189 11.67 17.21 8.58
CA CYS A 189 11.23 17.57 7.24
C CYS A 189 9.82 17.09 6.91
N GLY A 190 9.19 16.26 7.75
CA GLY A 190 7.85 15.74 7.53
C GLY A 190 7.72 14.93 6.23
N LEU A 191 8.77 14.21 5.85
CA LEU A 191 8.77 13.38 4.64
C LEU A 191 7.85 12.17 4.82
N ARG A 192 7.09 11.85 3.76
CA ARG A 192 6.43 10.54 3.69
C ARG A 192 7.45 9.44 3.40
N ILE A 193 7.20 8.22 3.87
CA ILE A 193 8.12 7.09 3.60
C ILE A 193 8.36 6.92 2.09
N SER A 194 7.32 7.08 1.25
CA SER A 194 7.46 6.99 -0.21
C SER A 194 8.36 8.08 -0.78
N GLU A 195 8.32 9.27 -0.24
CA GLU A 195 9.18 10.39 -0.62
C GLU A 195 10.64 10.09 -0.26
N LEU A 196 10.89 9.65 0.98
CA LEU A 196 12.23 9.32 1.45
C LEU A 196 12.87 8.19 0.64
N ILE A 197 12.18 7.08 0.43
CA ILE A 197 12.73 5.96 -0.34
C ILE A 197 12.94 6.30 -1.82
N GLY A 198 12.22 7.28 -2.35
CA GLY A 198 12.33 7.77 -3.72
C GLY A 198 13.51 8.73 -3.96
N LEU A 199 14.13 9.26 -2.90
CA LEU A 199 15.23 10.21 -3.03
C LEU A 199 16.42 9.60 -3.77
N ASN A 200 16.99 10.40 -4.65
CA ASN A 200 18.24 10.13 -5.36
C ASN A 200 19.35 11.07 -4.88
N LEU A 201 20.59 10.72 -5.16
CA LEU A 201 21.73 11.62 -4.90
C LEU A 201 21.58 12.97 -5.60
N ALA A 202 21.04 12.97 -6.82
CA ALA A 202 20.78 14.19 -7.59
C ALA A 202 19.66 15.08 -7.03
N ASP A 203 18.90 14.61 -6.04
CA ASP A 203 17.86 15.41 -5.39
C ASP A 203 18.41 16.30 -4.25
N ILE A 204 19.68 16.15 -3.93
CA ILE A 204 20.37 17.00 -2.94
C ILE A 204 20.88 18.26 -3.61
N HIS A 205 20.46 19.42 -3.13
CA HIS A 205 20.86 20.74 -3.62
C HIS A 205 21.25 21.62 -2.42
N ASP A 206 22.55 21.73 -2.13
CA ASP A 206 23.08 22.49 -1.01
C ASP A 206 22.35 22.20 0.30
N ASP A 207 21.52 23.13 0.78
CA ASP A 207 20.72 23.03 2.01
C ASP A 207 19.28 22.58 1.76
N ALA A 208 18.99 21.95 0.63
CA ALA A 208 17.63 21.55 0.26
C ALA A 208 17.56 20.18 -0.40
N LEU A 209 16.40 19.54 -0.29
CA LEU A 209 16.04 18.33 -1.02
C LEU A 209 14.90 18.60 -1.99
N ARG A 210 15.03 18.13 -3.21
CA ARG A 210 13.96 18.05 -4.18
C ARG A 210 13.16 16.78 -3.93
N VAL A 211 11.91 16.90 -3.52
CA VAL A 211 11.06 15.78 -3.12
C VAL A 211 9.92 15.61 -4.11
N LEU A 212 9.77 14.38 -4.64
CA LEU A 212 8.69 14.01 -5.52
C LEU A 212 7.53 13.42 -4.71
N GLY A 213 6.39 14.14 -4.68
CA GLY A 213 5.18 13.74 -3.96
C GLY A 213 4.17 13.02 -4.84
N LYS A 214 2.96 12.84 -4.30
CA LYS A 214 1.84 12.20 -5.00
C LYS A 214 1.46 12.97 -6.27
N GLY A 215 1.29 12.25 -7.38
CA GLY A 215 0.89 12.84 -8.67
C GLY A 215 2.02 13.66 -9.32
N ASP A 216 3.26 13.22 -9.11
CA ASP A 216 4.49 13.81 -9.67
C ASP A 216 4.71 15.28 -9.28
N LYS A 217 4.08 15.75 -8.21
CA LYS A 217 4.28 17.09 -7.69
C LYS A 217 5.64 17.19 -6.99
N VAL A 218 6.48 18.07 -7.49
CA VAL A 218 7.78 18.38 -6.88
C VAL A 218 7.61 19.46 -5.82
N ARG A 219 8.28 19.28 -4.68
CA ARG A 219 8.46 20.32 -3.66
C ARG A 219 9.91 20.39 -3.22
N ILE A 220 10.32 21.55 -2.78
CA ILE A 220 11.64 21.76 -2.16
C ILE A 220 11.47 21.74 -0.65
N VAL A 221 12.32 20.99 0.02
CA VAL A 221 12.38 20.88 1.48
C VAL A 221 13.73 21.39 1.94
N TYR A 222 13.74 22.50 2.69
CA TYR A 222 14.95 23.06 3.24
C TYR A 222 15.39 22.26 4.47
N LEU A 223 16.70 22.04 4.56
CA LEU A 223 17.35 21.26 5.60
C LEU A 223 17.90 22.18 6.68
N ASN A 224 17.50 21.95 7.93
CA ASN A 224 18.19 22.58 9.05
C ASN A 224 19.59 21.97 9.26
N GLN A 225 20.40 22.56 10.14
CA GLN A 225 21.77 22.12 10.36
C GLN A 225 21.87 20.65 10.76
N ALA A 226 20.97 20.17 11.63
CA ALA A 226 20.97 18.77 12.05
C ALA A 226 20.74 17.81 10.87
N CYS A 227 19.83 18.15 9.97
CA CYS A 227 19.61 17.36 8.74
C CYS A 227 20.81 17.39 7.80
N GLN A 228 21.45 18.55 7.62
CA GLN A 228 22.65 18.69 6.80
C GLN A 228 23.81 17.87 7.34
N ASP A 229 24.06 17.94 8.65
CA ASP A 229 25.13 17.22 9.34
C ASP A 229 24.95 15.69 9.23
N THR A 230 23.76 15.17 9.53
CA THR A 230 23.49 13.74 9.44
C THR A 230 23.51 13.23 7.99
N LEU A 231 23.11 14.05 7.03
CA LEU A 231 23.19 13.73 5.62
C LEU A 231 24.67 13.66 5.15
N ALA A 232 25.50 14.62 5.56
CA ALA A 232 26.93 14.62 5.26
C ALA A 232 27.63 13.40 5.85
N ASP A 233 27.33 13.05 7.13
CA ASP A 233 27.89 11.88 7.79
C ASP A 233 27.49 10.58 7.06
N TYR A 234 26.23 10.46 6.67
CA TYR A 234 25.78 9.30 5.91
C TYR A 234 26.46 9.22 4.52
N LEU A 235 26.54 10.33 3.80
CA LEU A 235 27.19 10.35 2.47
C LEU A 235 28.68 9.99 2.55
N ALA A 236 29.36 10.31 3.65
CA ALA A 236 30.76 9.93 3.87
C ALA A 236 30.96 8.43 3.99
N VAL A 237 29.98 7.68 4.49
CA VAL A 237 30.04 6.21 4.66
C VAL A 237 29.28 5.47 3.56
N ARG A 238 28.43 6.14 2.81
CA ARG A 238 27.67 5.54 1.71
C ARG A 238 28.60 5.16 0.57
N ARG A 239 28.74 3.87 0.32
CA ARG A 239 29.57 3.37 -0.77
C ARG A 239 28.89 3.57 -2.12
N PRO A 240 29.63 3.98 -3.16
CA PRO A 240 29.13 3.94 -4.53
C PRO A 240 28.75 2.50 -4.91
N ILE A 241 27.64 2.35 -5.59
CA ILE A 241 27.17 1.06 -6.11
C ILE A 241 26.93 1.16 -7.61
N THR A 242 26.90 0.01 -8.26
CA THR A 242 26.55 -0.14 -9.67
C THR A 242 25.14 -0.72 -9.81
N GLY A 243 24.58 -0.66 -11.02
CA GLY A 243 23.28 -1.24 -11.32
C GLY A 243 22.10 -0.26 -11.23
N PRO A 244 20.86 -0.76 -11.19
CA PRO A 244 19.67 0.07 -11.33
C PRO A 244 19.45 1.05 -10.17
N ASP A 245 19.96 0.73 -8.98
CA ASP A 245 19.80 1.53 -7.76
C ASP A 245 20.97 2.48 -7.48
N ARG A 246 21.93 2.63 -8.42
CA ARG A 246 23.15 3.43 -8.24
C ARG A 246 22.88 4.87 -7.76
N ASP A 247 21.78 5.44 -8.21
CA ASP A 247 21.40 6.82 -7.93
C ASP A 247 20.60 6.97 -6.63
N ALA A 248 20.17 5.86 -6.00
CA ALA A 248 19.38 5.89 -4.78
C ALA A 248 20.15 6.56 -3.64
N LEU A 249 19.53 7.51 -2.93
CA LEU A 249 20.15 8.13 -1.76
C LEU A 249 20.33 7.09 -0.64
N PHE A 250 19.27 6.43 -0.21
CA PHE A 250 19.31 5.48 0.89
C PHE A 250 19.38 4.03 0.40
N LEU A 251 20.41 3.32 0.91
CA LEU A 251 20.69 1.94 0.53
C LEU A 251 20.40 0.97 1.68
N SER A 252 19.95 -0.22 1.30
CA SER A 252 19.84 -1.37 2.19
C SER A 252 21.22 -2.00 2.47
N GLY A 253 21.29 -2.91 3.45
CA GLY A 253 22.49 -3.71 3.67
C GLY A 253 22.90 -4.62 2.50
N ARG A 254 22.03 -4.77 1.48
CA ARG A 254 22.30 -5.51 0.24
C ARG A 254 22.67 -4.58 -0.93
N ASN A 255 23.03 -3.34 -0.65
CA ASN A 255 23.35 -2.32 -1.66
C ASN A 255 22.25 -2.10 -2.73
N GLN A 256 21.01 -2.14 -2.30
CA GLN A 256 19.84 -1.81 -3.12
C GLN A 256 19.11 -0.63 -2.50
N ARG A 257 18.30 0.07 -3.28
CA ARG A 257 17.42 1.12 -2.75
C ARG A 257 16.64 0.59 -1.54
N ILE A 258 16.63 1.36 -0.45
CA ILE A 258 15.89 0.98 0.75
C ILE A 258 14.39 0.85 0.45
N SER A 259 13.78 -0.21 0.96
CA SER A 259 12.36 -0.45 0.75
C SER A 259 11.50 0.13 1.88
N ARG A 260 10.20 0.33 1.59
CA ARG A 260 9.21 0.74 2.61
C ARG A 260 9.19 -0.21 3.81
N SER A 261 9.26 -1.52 3.56
CA SER A 261 9.28 -2.53 4.62
C SER A 261 10.50 -2.38 5.52
N MET A 262 11.67 -2.13 4.93
CA MET A 262 12.90 -1.92 5.71
C MET A 262 12.83 -0.64 6.54
N VAL A 263 12.32 0.46 5.98
CA VAL A 263 12.16 1.72 6.73
C VAL A 263 11.19 1.52 7.90
N ASN A 264 10.07 0.85 7.69
CA ASN A 264 9.14 0.53 8.78
C ASN A 264 9.77 -0.33 9.88
N THR A 265 10.55 -1.34 9.50
CA THR A 265 11.27 -2.20 10.44
C THR A 265 12.34 -1.41 11.20
N LEU A 266 13.09 -0.56 10.51
CA LEU A 266 14.08 0.34 11.11
C LEU A 266 13.43 1.25 12.15
N VAL A 267 12.38 1.97 11.77
CA VAL A 267 11.69 2.90 12.68
C VAL A 267 11.17 2.17 13.93
N LYS A 268 10.49 1.04 13.75
CA LYS A 268 10.01 0.23 14.88
C LYS A 268 11.13 -0.23 15.79
N LYS A 269 12.22 -0.74 15.21
CA LYS A 269 13.39 -1.19 15.98
C LYS A 269 13.97 -0.05 16.82
N ARG A 270 14.13 1.14 16.23
CA ARG A 270 14.72 2.29 16.91
C ARG A 270 13.82 2.85 18.00
N LEU A 271 12.49 2.90 17.75
CA LEU A 271 11.52 3.27 18.78
C LEU A 271 11.57 2.31 19.96
N SER A 272 11.58 1.01 19.73
CA SER A 272 11.67 -0.01 20.77
C SER A 272 12.97 0.11 21.57
N GLN A 273 14.11 0.31 20.91
CA GLN A 273 15.41 0.54 21.57
C GLN A 273 15.41 1.77 22.48
N ALA A 274 14.66 2.83 22.11
CA ALA A 274 14.51 4.04 22.91
C ALA A 274 13.41 3.94 23.99
N GLY A 275 12.68 2.80 24.06
CA GLY A 275 11.57 2.62 25.01
C GLY A 275 10.31 3.43 24.66
N LEU A 276 10.09 3.71 23.36
CA LEU A 276 9.02 4.59 22.85
C LEU A 276 7.94 3.82 22.05
N ASP A 277 7.72 2.55 22.31
CA ASP A 277 6.72 1.70 21.64
C ASP A 277 5.26 2.10 21.92
#